data_a6a10e80452c30beb45ef9dd4d5679b3
#
_entry.id   a6a10e80452c30beb45ef9dd4d5679b3
#
_cell.length_a   1.000
_cell.length_b   1.000
_cell.length_c   1.000
_cell.angle_alpha   90.00
_cell.angle_beta   90.00
_cell.angle_gamma   90.00
#
_symmetry.space_group_name_H-M   'P 1'
#
loop_
_entity.id
_entity.type
_entity.pdbx_description
1 polymer ?
#
loop_
_entity_poly.entity_id
_entity_poly.type
_entity_poly.pdbx_seq_one_letter_code
_entity_poly.pdbx_strand_id
1 'polypeptide(L)'
;MTNAFPQIVLESCLIMQSRRQRPATLAAKKLVFQGVGQRDVYNIAAPFLMEGRPVIAGRVESRGVELSEIIFFAETGDAWRPVNTALTFPGLQDPCITFIGGELVLGGVRFPVRLADGSVIWRMEFYRGTSLNNLKLFLVGPDKMKDIRLVELADEQIGVLTRPQGVKGGLGKIGFFKGPNLAALGADAILDAPLFEGQCLEGEWVGANEAHLLPNGLIGVLGHIACFDQNEHRHYYAMVFCVDPRTGRATLPEIIASRADFPAGPAKRPDLVDVMFSGGLLRHGNGTVTLYAGLSDVEAGCVPLPDPFAKFEVPMADAFNLRWSAAKNNPLAPGLV
;
A
#
# COMPACT_ATOMS: atom_id res chain seq x y z
N MET A 1 -6.76 -39.23 13.90
CA MET A 1 -6.82 -38.85 12.48
C MET A 1 -6.23 -37.43 12.42
N THR A 2 -4.99 -37.30 11.99
CA THR A 2 -4.31 -36.01 11.84
C THR A 2 -4.92 -35.32 10.62
N ASN A 3 -5.75 -34.31 10.85
CA ASN A 3 -6.16 -33.39 9.80
C ASN A 3 -4.90 -32.65 9.29
N ALA A 4 -4.26 -33.21 8.27
CA ALA A 4 -3.23 -32.51 7.55
C ALA A 4 -3.91 -31.29 6.86
N PHE A 5 -3.58 -30.10 7.31
CA PHE A 5 -3.97 -28.89 6.57
C PHE A 5 -3.43 -29.02 5.14
N PRO A 6 -4.24 -28.69 4.11
CA PRO A 6 -3.77 -28.76 2.75
C PRO A 6 -2.50 -27.91 2.61
N GLN A 7 -1.45 -28.52 2.09
CA GLN A 7 -0.18 -27.83 1.86
C GLN A 7 -0.46 -26.68 0.86
N ILE A 8 -0.19 -25.45 1.29
CA ILE A 8 -0.38 -24.28 0.45
C ILE A 8 0.69 -24.32 -0.63
N VAL A 9 0.28 -24.49 -1.88
CA VAL A 9 1.16 -24.36 -3.04
C VAL A 9 1.13 -22.88 -3.45
N LEU A 10 2.27 -22.19 -3.30
CA LEU A 10 2.45 -20.82 -3.81
C LEU A 10 2.69 -20.88 -5.31
N GLU A 11 2.05 -19.97 -6.03
CA GLU A 11 2.31 -19.74 -7.46
C GLU A 11 3.08 -18.43 -7.62
N SER A 12 3.91 -18.33 -8.66
CA SER A 12 4.59 -17.08 -8.96
C SER A 12 3.60 -15.99 -9.38
N CYS A 13 3.93 -14.73 -9.09
CA CYS A 13 3.07 -13.60 -9.44
C CYS A 13 2.84 -13.47 -10.96
N LEU A 14 3.80 -13.91 -11.78
CA LEU A 14 3.63 -13.96 -13.24
C LEU A 14 2.56 -14.99 -13.65
N ILE A 15 2.55 -16.18 -13.02
CA ILE A 15 1.52 -17.19 -13.26
C ILE A 15 0.16 -16.71 -12.75
N MET A 16 0.11 -16.15 -11.55
CA MET A 16 -1.13 -15.59 -11.00
C MET A 16 -1.71 -14.52 -11.94
N GLN A 17 -0.87 -13.61 -12.44
CA GLN A 17 -1.29 -12.57 -13.38
C GLN A 17 -1.76 -13.16 -14.73
N SER A 18 -1.07 -14.16 -15.28
CA SER A 18 -1.45 -14.78 -16.55
C SER A 18 -2.82 -15.47 -16.49
N ARG A 19 -3.21 -15.98 -15.32
CA ARG A 19 -4.51 -16.65 -15.08
C ARG A 19 -5.61 -15.69 -14.66
N ARG A 20 -5.28 -14.43 -14.35
CA ARG A 20 -6.27 -13.44 -13.93
C ARG A 20 -7.28 -13.18 -15.04
N GLN A 21 -8.56 -13.40 -14.74
CA GLN A 21 -9.62 -13.02 -15.65
C GLN A 21 -9.78 -11.50 -15.65
N ARG A 22 -9.53 -10.87 -16.79
CA ARG A 22 -9.78 -9.44 -16.96
C ARG A 22 -11.26 -9.23 -17.24
N PRO A 23 -11.92 -8.28 -16.56
CA PRO A 23 -13.23 -7.82 -17.00
C PRO A 23 -13.16 -7.30 -18.43
N ALA A 24 -14.17 -7.63 -19.26
CA ALA A 24 -14.17 -7.37 -20.71
C ALA A 24 -14.05 -5.87 -21.08
N THR A 25 -14.42 -4.97 -20.15
CA THR A 25 -14.33 -3.52 -20.34
C THR A 25 -14.00 -2.85 -19.01
N LEU A 26 -12.73 -2.52 -18.81
CA LEU A 26 -12.32 -1.63 -17.74
C LEU A 26 -12.31 -0.21 -18.29
N ALA A 27 -13.12 0.67 -17.71
CA ALA A 27 -13.11 2.10 -18.04
C ALA A 27 -11.94 2.82 -17.33
N ALA A 28 -10.73 2.25 -17.47
CA ALA A 28 -9.52 2.85 -16.89
C ALA A 28 -9.17 4.15 -17.61
N LYS A 29 -8.72 5.14 -16.84
CA LYS A 29 -8.29 6.43 -17.37
C LYS A 29 -7.02 6.91 -16.69
N LYS A 30 -6.25 7.71 -17.42
CA LYS A 30 -5.16 8.49 -16.85
C LYS A 30 -5.73 9.72 -16.15
N LEU A 31 -5.11 10.11 -15.05
CA LEU A 31 -5.42 11.35 -14.36
C LEU A 31 -4.54 12.47 -14.88
N VAL A 32 -5.13 13.66 -15.03
CA VAL A 32 -4.42 14.85 -15.52
C VAL A 32 -4.04 15.71 -14.32
N PHE A 33 -2.74 15.93 -14.13
CA PHE A 33 -2.21 16.83 -13.11
C PHE A 33 -1.65 18.08 -13.78
N GLN A 34 -1.93 19.26 -13.19
CA GLN A 34 -1.48 20.55 -13.69
C GLN A 34 -0.93 21.39 -12.55
N GLY A 35 -0.14 22.42 -12.88
CA GLY A 35 0.43 23.32 -11.87
C GLY A 35 1.73 22.85 -11.21
N VAL A 36 2.35 21.80 -11.76
CA VAL A 36 3.64 21.24 -11.31
C VAL A 36 4.78 21.45 -12.31
N GLY A 37 4.55 22.23 -13.36
CA GLY A 37 5.51 22.45 -14.46
C GLY A 37 5.71 21.22 -15.32
N GLN A 38 6.99 20.90 -15.61
CA GLN A 38 7.38 19.75 -16.45
C GLN A 38 7.60 18.46 -15.63
N ARG A 39 7.18 18.45 -14.37
CA ARG A 39 7.36 17.29 -13.48
C ARG A 39 6.28 16.24 -13.67
N ASP A 40 6.66 14.99 -13.48
CA ASP A 40 5.74 13.86 -13.47
C ASP A 40 5.01 13.76 -12.11
N VAL A 41 3.75 13.28 -12.12
CA VAL A 41 2.97 12.97 -10.92
C VAL A 41 2.56 11.52 -10.99
N TYR A 42 2.99 10.72 -10.02
CA TYR A 42 2.74 9.29 -9.97
C TYR A 42 2.72 8.78 -8.52
N ASN A 43 2.51 7.48 -8.29
CA ASN A 43 2.40 6.86 -6.97
C ASN A 43 1.51 7.69 -6.03
N ILE A 44 0.29 7.95 -6.51
CA ILE A 44 -0.72 8.73 -5.79
C ILE A 44 -1.46 7.88 -4.76
N ALA A 45 -1.97 8.48 -3.69
CA ALA A 45 -2.98 7.88 -2.83
C ALA A 45 -4.37 7.91 -3.50
N ALA A 46 -5.34 7.15 -2.97
CA ALA A 46 -6.76 7.36 -3.34
C ALA A 46 -7.23 8.74 -2.88
N PRO A 47 -8.26 9.33 -3.54
CA PRO A 47 -8.86 10.56 -3.08
C PRO A 47 -9.48 10.40 -1.69
N PHE A 48 -9.30 11.40 -0.86
CA PHE A 48 -9.93 11.53 0.45
C PHE A 48 -10.63 12.89 0.59
N LEU A 49 -11.62 12.97 1.47
CA LEU A 49 -12.31 14.24 1.71
C LEU A 49 -11.53 15.09 2.71
N MET A 50 -11.23 16.33 2.33
CA MET A 50 -10.66 17.34 3.20
C MET A 50 -11.36 18.67 2.96
N GLU A 51 -11.88 19.25 4.04
CA GLU A 51 -12.63 20.51 3.97
C GLU A 51 -13.78 20.48 2.93
N GLY A 52 -14.48 19.31 2.85
CA GLY A 52 -15.64 19.11 1.98
C GLY A 52 -15.32 18.88 0.50
N ARG A 53 -14.06 18.74 0.11
CA ARG A 53 -13.62 18.48 -1.28
C ARG A 53 -12.71 17.25 -1.39
N PRO A 54 -12.73 16.55 -2.52
CA PRO A 54 -11.79 15.48 -2.80
C PRO A 54 -10.36 16.02 -2.97
N VAL A 55 -9.40 15.36 -2.31
CA VAL A 55 -7.97 15.69 -2.38
C VAL A 55 -7.18 14.40 -2.65
N ILE A 56 -6.16 14.47 -3.50
CA ILE A 56 -5.19 13.40 -3.75
C ILE A 56 -3.81 13.86 -3.26
N ALA A 57 -3.10 13.00 -2.53
CA ALA A 57 -1.67 13.16 -2.30
C ALA A 57 -0.91 12.45 -3.43
N GLY A 58 0.06 13.10 -4.05
CA GLY A 58 0.84 12.55 -5.15
C GLY A 58 2.33 12.81 -4.99
N ARG A 59 3.15 11.85 -5.44
CA ARG A 59 4.59 12.03 -5.61
C ARG A 59 4.84 12.85 -6.87
N VAL A 60 5.59 13.93 -6.71
CA VAL A 60 5.97 14.85 -7.80
C VAL A 60 7.46 14.85 -7.96
N GLU A 61 7.95 14.64 -9.19
CA GLU A 61 9.37 14.46 -9.45
C GLU A 61 9.73 14.89 -10.87
N SER A 62 10.91 15.49 -11.05
CA SER A 62 11.47 15.72 -12.38
C SER A 62 12.03 14.43 -12.95
N ARG A 63 11.70 14.11 -14.20
CA ARG A 63 12.18 12.90 -14.86
C ARG A 63 13.71 12.83 -14.86
N GLY A 64 14.26 11.66 -14.47
CA GLY A 64 15.70 11.44 -14.39
C GLY A 64 16.36 11.91 -13.09
N VAL A 65 15.61 12.47 -12.15
CA VAL A 65 16.11 12.93 -10.84
C VAL A 65 15.27 12.29 -9.74
N GLU A 66 15.89 11.61 -8.78
CA GLU A 66 15.18 10.99 -7.65
C GLU A 66 14.99 11.95 -6.44
N LEU A 67 14.72 13.22 -6.73
CA LEU A 67 14.37 14.22 -5.72
C LEU A 67 12.89 14.54 -5.85
N SER A 68 12.10 13.88 -5.05
CA SER A 68 10.64 13.99 -5.07
C SER A 68 10.13 14.89 -3.94
N GLU A 69 8.88 15.28 -4.09
CA GLU A 69 8.09 15.85 -3.01
C GLU A 69 6.66 15.29 -3.06
N ILE A 70 5.98 15.28 -1.93
CA ILE A 70 4.53 15.03 -1.91
C ILE A 70 3.81 16.37 -2.00
N ILE A 71 2.85 16.45 -2.91
CA ILE A 71 1.93 17.57 -3.09
C ILE A 71 0.50 17.07 -2.95
N PHE A 72 -0.36 17.89 -2.36
CA PHE A 72 -1.80 17.66 -2.31
C PHE A 72 -2.48 18.38 -3.47
N PHE A 73 -3.36 17.67 -4.18
CA PHE A 73 -4.09 18.15 -5.34
C PHE A 73 -5.59 18.08 -5.07
N ALA A 74 -6.34 19.11 -5.48
CA ALA A 74 -7.80 19.10 -5.55
C ALA A 74 -8.26 19.07 -6.99
N GLU A 75 -9.42 18.46 -7.24
CA GLU A 75 -10.03 18.42 -8.55
C GLU A 75 -10.52 19.82 -8.97
N THR A 76 -10.19 20.24 -10.16
CA THR A 76 -10.58 21.52 -10.73
C THR A 76 -10.86 21.34 -12.24
N GLY A 77 -12.12 21.26 -12.60
CA GLY A 77 -12.53 20.86 -13.95
C GLY A 77 -12.09 19.41 -14.23
N ASP A 78 -11.42 19.20 -15.35
CA ASP A 78 -10.95 17.87 -15.77
C ASP A 78 -9.52 17.54 -15.28
N ALA A 79 -8.97 18.34 -14.36
CA ALA A 79 -7.59 18.18 -13.89
C ALA A 79 -7.45 18.32 -12.36
N TRP A 80 -6.40 17.73 -11.83
CA TRP A 80 -5.96 17.87 -10.45
C TRP A 80 -4.91 18.97 -10.36
N ARG A 81 -5.12 19.96 -9.47
CA ARG A 81 -4.21 21.10 -9.26
C ARG A 81 -3.77 21.17 -7.79
N PRO A 82 -2.54 21.66 -7.49
CA PRO A 82 -2.10 21.85 -6.13
C PRO A 82 -3.12 22.66 -5.30
N VAL A 83 -3.47 22.14 -4.13
CA VAL A 83 -4.38 22.82 -3.18
C VAL A 83 -3.74 24.13 -2.71
N ASN A 84 -2.45 24.09 -2.43
CA ASN A 84 -1.62 25.21 -2.05
C ASN A 84 -0.19 24.92 -2.54
N THR A 85 0.34 25.78 -3.38
CA THR A 85 1.69 25.62 -3.95
C THR A 85 2.82 25.74 -2.92
N ALA A 86 2.55 26.33 -1.76
CA ALA A 86 3.52 26.41 -0.66
C ALA A 86 3.47 25.21 0.29
N LEU A 87 2.40 24.37 0.20
CA LEU A 87 2.26 23.19 1.05
C LEU A 87 2.82 21.97 0.32
N THR A 88 4.09 21.71 0.51
CA THR A 88 4.77 20.54 -0.05
C THR A 88 5.59 19.84 1.03
N PHE A 89 5.91 18.56 0.78
CA PHE A 89 6.77 17.75 1.64
C PHE A 89 8.02 17.33 0.87
N PRO A 90 9.04 18.22 0.77
CA PRO A 90 10.25 17.95 0.01
C PRO A 90 10.99 16.72 0.56
N GLY A 91 11.49 15.86 -0.33
CA GLY A 91 12.19 14.62 0.03
C GLY A 91 11.28 13.51 0.54
N LEU A 92 9.95 13.66 0.49
CA LEU A 92 9.01 12.56 0.71
C LEU A 92 8.54 11.97 -0.63
N GLN A 93 8.38 10.65 -0.65
CA GLN A 93 7.93 9.84 -1.80
C GLN A 93 6.76 8.95 -1.39
N ASP A 94 6.01 8.48 -2.39
CA ASP A 94 5.03 7.40 -2.28
C ASP A 94 4.04 7.60 -1.12
N PRO A 95 3.18 8.64 -1.19
CA PRO A 95 2.26 8.97 -0.12
C PRO A 95 1.28 7.85 0.18
N CYS A 96 0.98 7.66 1.46
CA CYS A 96 -0.17 6.90 1.92
C CYS A 96 -0.99 7.75 2.89
N ILE A 97 -2.30 7.59 2.82
CA ILE A 97 -3.27 8.35 3.59
C ILE A 97 -4.12 7.39 4.43
N THR A 98 -4.35 7.74 5.67
CA THR A 98 -5.35 7.12 6.54
C THR A 98 -5.90 8.14 7.51
N PHE A 99 -7.00 7.81 8.19
CA PHE A 99 -7.55 8.60 9.28
C PHE A 99 -7.51 7.78 10.57
N ILE A 100 -7.03 8.37 11.64
CA ILE A 100 -6.91 7.72 12.96
C ILE A 100 -7.34 8.74 14.02
N GLY A 101 -8.33 8.36 14.82
CA GLY A 101 -8.92 9.27 15.82
C GLY A 101 -9.51 10.55 15.20
N GLY A 102 -9.98 10.46 13.95
CA GLY A 102 -10.51 11.61 13.19
C GLY A 102 -9.44 12.56 12.64
N GLU A 103 -8.16 12.33 12.89
CA GLU A 103 -7.06 13.10 12.31
C GLU A 103 -6.54 12.46 11.01
N LEU A 104 -6.17 13.29 10.04
CA LEU A 104 -5.48 12.87 8.83
C LEU A 104 -4.07 12.42 9.20
N VAL A 105 -3.69 11.24 8.72
CA VAL A 105 -2.33 10.70 8.79
C VAL A 105 -1.77 10.56 7.39
N LEU A 106 -0.72 11.34 7.10
CA LEU A 106 0.09 11.23 5.90
C LEU A 106 1.33 10.41 6.23
N GLY A 107 1.55 9.30 5.55
CA GLY A 107 2.82 8.59 5.53
C GLY A 107 3.56 8.81 4.21
N GLY A 108 4.88 8.81 4.24
CA GLY A 108 5.71 8.90 3.03
C GLY A 108 7.12 8.37 3.28
N VAL A 109 7.81 7.99 2.20
CA VAL A 109 9.20 7.54 2.25
C VAL A 109 10.13 8.76 2.20
N ARG A 110 10.85 9.03 3.29
CA ARG A 110 11.92 10.05 3.31
C ARG A 110 13.12 9.51 2.53
N PHE A 111 13.51 10.23 1.46
CA PHE A 111 14.70 9.95 0.66
C PHE A 111 15.23 11.24 0.00
N PRO A 112 16.53 11.49 -0.02
CA PRO A 112 17.59 10.74 0.66
C PRO A 112 17.69 11.07 2.17
N VAL A 113 18.00 10.09 2.99
CA VAL A 113 18.44 10.29 4.38
C VAL A 113 19.94 10.01 4.44
N ARG A 114 20.74 11.03 4.82
CA ARG A 114 22.19 10.90 4.96
C ARG A 114 22.56 10.57 6.39
N LEU A 115 23.26 9.45 6.58
CA LEU A 115 23.78 9.06 7.89
C LEU A 115 25.17 9.68 8.15
N ALA A 116 25.60 9.63 9.40
CA ALA A 116 26.89 10.19 9.82
C ALA A 116 28.12 9.55 9.14
N ASP A 117 27.99 8.28 8.72
CA ASP A 117 29.01 7.54 7.96
C ASP A 117 29.02 7.88 6.45
N GLY A 118 28.17 8.81 6.00
CA GLY A 118 28.04 9.23 4.62
C GLY A 118 27.10 8.32 3.79
N SER A 119 26.62 7.22 4.30
CA SER A 119 25.67 6.36 3.60
C SER A 119 24.33 7.07 3.39
N VAL A 120 23.65 6.70 2.30
CA VAL A 120 22.32 7.22 1.95
C VAL A 120 21.31 6.10 2.11
N ILE A 121 20.29 6.37 2.88
CA ILE A 121 19.21 5.43 3.17
C ILE A 121 17.84 6.07 2.93
N TRP A 122 16.80 5.30 3.16
CA TRP A 122 15.39 5.73 3.21
C TRP A 122 14.74 5.23 4.49
N ARG A 123 13.62 5.86 4.89
CA ARG A 123 12.73 5.41 5.97
C ARG A 123 11.36 6.05 5.82
N MET A 124 10.35 5.47 6.46
CA MET A 124 9.03 6.10 6.50
C MET A 124 9.00 7.22 7.53
N GLU A 125 8.30 8.30 7.19
CA GLU A 125 7.89 9.36 8.11
C GLU A 125 6.37 9.51 8.06
N PHE A 126 5.78 9.75 9.24
CA PHE A 126 4.33 9.94 9.37
C PHE A 126 4.02 11.26 10.03
N TYR A 127 3.08 11.97 9.43
CA TYR A 127 2.61 13.28 9.86
C TYR A 127 1.12 13.17 10.17
N ARG A 128 0.63 13.85 11.21
CA ARG A 128 -0.79 13.89 11.55
C ARG A 128 -1.28 15.31 11.81
N GLY A 129 -2.57 15.53 11.59
CA GLY A 129 -3.23 16.81 11.84
C GLY A 129 -4.69 16.80 11.43
N THR A 130 -5.41 17.82 11.85
CA THR A 130 -6.85 18.00 11.54
C THR A 130 -7.08 18.72 10.21
N SER A 131 -6.03 19.26 9.60
CA SER A 131 -6.05 19.91 8.28
C SER A 131 -4.72 19.73 7.57
N LEU A 132 -4.69 19.97 6.26
CA LEU A 132 -3.47 19.89 5.47
C LEU A 132 -2.35 20.85 5.98
N ASN A 133 -2.74 22.01 6.52
CA ASN A 133 -1.81 23.06 6.96
C ASN A 133 -1.20 22.81 8.35
N ASN A 134 -1.72 21.86 9.12
CA ASN A 134 -1.22 21.61 10.48
C ASN A 134 -0.62 20.21 10.68
N LEU A 135 -0.29 19.52 9.60
CA LEU A 135 0.38 18.22 9.64
C LEU A 135 1.75 18.32 10.33
N LYS A 136 1.93 17.53 11.39
CA LYS A 136 3.16 17.49 12.20
C LYS A 136 3.73 16.07 12.22
N LEU A 137 5.04 15.95 12.05
CA LEU A 137 5.76 14.70 12.20
C LEU A 137 5.52 14.12 13.60
N PHE A 138 5.10 12.84 13.69
CA PHE A 138 4.87 12.17 14.96
C PHE A 138 5.53 10.79 15.06
N LEU A 139 5.84 10.16 13.91
CA LEU A 139 6.46 8.83 13.89
C LEU A 139 7.50 8.75 12.78
N VAL A 140 8.66 8.21 13.10
CA VAL A 140 9.72 7.85 12.18
C VAL A 140 9.93 6.34 12.24
N GLY A 141 9.79 5.68 11.10
CA GLY A 141 9.98 4.23 10.99
C GLY A 141 11.45 3.81 10.98
N PRO A 142 11.70 2.49 11.02
CA PRO A 142 13.05 1.94 10.94
C PRO A 142 13.78 2.38 9.66
N ASP A 143 15.09 2.51 9.78
CA ASP A 143 15.98 2.76 8.64
C ASP A 143 15.88 1.62 7.61
N LYS A 144 15.92 1.99 6.33
CA LYS A 144 15.81 1.08 5.19
C LYS A 144 14.49 0.30 5.12
N MET A 145 13.44 0.77 5.80
CA MET A 145 12.08 0.22 5.70
C MET A 145 11.14 1.24 5.04
N LYS A 146 10.36 0.77 4.09
CA LYS A 146 9.25 1.48 3.44
C LYS A 146 7.98 0.63 3.49
N ASP A 147 6.87 1.14 2.94
CA ASP A 147 5.57 0.44 2.86
C ASP A 147 5.01 0.03 4.24
N ILE A 148 5.29 0.86 5.28
CA ILE A 148 4.60 0.75 6.57
C ILE A 148 3.22 1.37 6.40
N ARG A 149 2.17 0.68 6.89
CA ARG A 149 0.79 1.20 6.86
C ARG A 149 0.15 1.08 8.23
N LEU A 150 -0.61 2.10 8.58
CA LEU A 150 -1.34 2.20 9.83
C LEU A 150 -2.84 2.09 9.55
N VAL A 151 -3.57 1.43 10.42
CA VAL A 151 -5.03 1.34 10.38
C VAL A 151 -5.59 1.36 11.79
N GLU A 152 -6.61 2.19 12.02
CA GLU A 152 -7.35 2.20 13.27
C GLU A 152 -8.24 0.96 13.34
N LEU A 153 -8.21 0.25 14.45
CA LEU A 153 -9.01 -0.95 14.69
C LEU A 153 -10.27 -0.59 15.49
N ALA A 154 -11.26 -1.49 15.53
CA ALA A 154 -12.52 -1.27 16.23
C ALA A 154 -12.37 -1.06 17.75
N ASP A 155 -11.27 -1.53 18.33
CA ASP A 155 -10.90 -1.37 19.75
C ASP A 155 -9.94 -0.19 19.99
N GLU A 156 -9.90 0.77 19.05
CA GLU A 156 -9.02 1.96 19.07
C GLU A 156 -7.51 1.64 19.06
N GLN A 157 -7.14 0.37 18.99
CA GLN A 157 -5.74 -0.02 18.75
C GLN A 157 -5.34 0.30 17.31
N ILE A 158 -4.04 0.31 17.08
CA ILE A 158 -3.48 0.57 15.75
C ILE A 158 -2.93 -0.71 15.17
N GLY A 159 -3.51 -1.17 14.07
CA GLY A 159 -2.91 -2.20 13.23
C GLY A 159 -1.75 -1.60 12.44
N VAL A 160 -0.61 -2.26 12.47
CA VAL A 160 0.62 -1.81 11.79
C VAL A 160 1.09 -2.91 10.85
N LEU A 161 1.06 -2.62 9.55
CA LEU A 161 1.67 -3.44 8.51
C LEU A 161 3.09 -2.94 8.27
N THR A 162 4.06 -3.83 8.25
CA THR A 162 5.48 -3.50 8.09
C THR A 162 6.06 -4.19 6.86
N ARG A 163 7.24 -3.75 6.39
CA ARG A 163 7.90 -4.37 5.24
C ARG A 163 9.42 -4.38 5.39
N PRO A 164 9.97 -5.18 6.28
CA PRO A 164 11.42 -5.35 6.38
C PRO A 164 12.00 -5.98 5.11
N GLN A 165 13.25 -5.64 4.85
CA GLN A 165 14.10 -6.19 3.79
C GLN A 165 15.36 -6.82 4.40
N GLY A 166 16.25 -7.37 3.57
CA GLY A 166 17.51 -7.96 3.99
C GLY A 166 17.32 -9.24 4.80
N VAL A 167 18.05 -9.39 5.89
CA VAL A 167 18.09 -10.66 6.70
C VAL A 167 16.70 -11.12 7.12
N LYS A 168 15.82 -10.20 7.54
CA LYS A 168 14.47 -10.54 8.02
C LYS A 168 13.48 -10.78 6.89
N GLY A 169 13.48 -9.94 5.85
CA GLY A 169 12.42 -9.91 4.83
C GLY A 169 12.87 -10.17 3.39
N GLY A 170 14.12 -10.51 3.14
CA GLY A 170 14.63 -10.71 1.77
C GLY A 170 14.49 -9.45 0.92
N LEU A 171 13.80 -9.56 -0.22
CA LEU A 171 13.47 -8.43 -1.09
C LEU A 171 12.32 -7.57 -0.55
N GLY A 172 11.55 -8.09 0.40
CA GLY A 172 10.44 -7.41 1.08
C GLY A 172 9.30 -8.36 1.40
N LYS A 173 8.97 -8.51 2.69
CA LYS A 173 7.85 -9.31 3.20
C LYS A 173 7.02 -8.48 4.17
N ILE A 174 5.72 -8.72 4.19
CA ILE A 174 4.81 -7.99 5.06
C ILE A 174 4.79 -8.65 6.44
N GLY A 175 4.93 -7.83 7.48
CA GLY A 175 4.68 -8.19 8.86
C GLY A 175 3.47 -7.44 9.41
N PHE A 176 2.98 -7.88 10.57
CA PHE A 176 1.86 -7.26 11.24
C PHE A 176 1.98 -7.35 12.76
N PHE A 177 1.62 -6.25 13.43
CA PHE A 177 1.39 -6.24 14.88
C PHE A 177 0.31 -5.21 15.25
N LYS A 178 -0.16 -5.24 16.49
CA LYS A 178 -1.05 -4.22 17.06
C LYS A 178 -0.30 -3.38 18.08
N GLY A 179 -0.38 -2.06 17.92
CA GLY A 179 0.04 -1.10 18.93
C GLY A 179 -1.16 -0.57 19.72
N PRO A 180 -1.02 -0.26 21.00
CA PRO A 180 -2.15 0.21 21.82
C PRO A 180 -2.68 1.59 21.39
N ASN A 181 -1.84 2.45 20.84
CA ASN A 181 -2.18 3.77 20.30
C ASN A 181 -0.99 4.30 19.48
N LEU A 182 -1.18 5.43 18.79
CA LEU A 182 -0.13 6.06 17.97
C LEU A 182 1.12 6.47 18.76
N ALA A 183 0.97 6.91 20.01
CA ALA A 183 2.10 7.37 20.84
C ALA A 183 3.03 6.24 21.29
N ALA A 184 2.52 5.00 21.32
CA ALA A 184 3.30 3.82 21.67
C ALA A 184 4.02 3.18 20.48
N LEU A 185 3.80 3.69 19.25
CA LEU A 185 4.50 3.17 18.08
C LEU A 185 5.93 3.68 18.04
N GLY A 186 6.88 2.77 17.82
CA GLY A 186 8.28 3.09 17.67
C GLY A 186 8.97 2.21 16.64
N ALA A 187 10.15 2.64 16.18
CA ALA A 187 10.90 1.95 15.14
C ALA A 187 11.22 0.50 15.51
N ASP A 188 11.56 0.22 16.77
CA ASP A 188 11.91 -1.13 17.23
C ASP A 188 10.71 -2.09 17.16
N ALA A 189 9.54 -1.67 17.64
CA ALA A 189 8.31 -2.47 17.56
C ALA A 189 7.91 -2.74 16.09
N ILE A 190 8.10 -1.77 15.21
CA ILE A 190 7.86 -1.91 13.77
C ILE A 190 8.83 -2.91 13.14
N LEU A 191 10.11 -2.84 13.52
CA LEU A 191 11.15 -3.75 13.03
C LEU A 191 10.92 -5.19 13.52
N ASP A 192 10.46 -5.37 14.75
CA ASP A 192 10.26 -6.67 15.39
C ASP A 192 8.97 -7.38 14.94
N ALA A 193 8.07 -6.71 14.23
CA ALA A 193 6.80 -7.27 13.77
C ALA A 193 6.96 -8.67 13.16
N PRO A 194 6.15 -9.68 13.58
CA PRO A 194 6.17 -11.00 12.96
C PRO A 194 5.72 -10.93 11.51
N LEU A 195 6.35 -11.74 10.65
CA LEU A 195 6.02 -11.80 9.24
C LEU A 195 4.89 -12.79 8.97
N PHE A 196 4.04 -12.48 8.00
CA PHE A 196 3.13 -13.49 7.47
C PHE A 196 3.93 -14.57 6.72
N GLU A 197 3.41 -15.80 6.74
CA GLU A 197 3.97 -16.91 5.97
C GLU A 197 3.28 -17.05 4.61
N GLY A 198 3.99 -17.63 3.65
CA GLY A 198 3.41 -17.96 2.36
C GLY A 198 2.94 -16.74 1.55
N GLN A 199 3.64 -15.61 1.65
CA GLN A 199 3.23 -14.38 0.97
C GLN A 199 3.62 -14.35 -0.50
N CYS A 200 4.79 -14.87 -0.85
CA CYS A 200 5.37 -14.87 -2.18
C CYS A 200 6.48 -15.92 -2.28
N LEU A 201 6.91 -16.22 -3.49
CA LEU A 201 8.04 -17.10 -3.76
C LEU A 201 9.39 -16.40 -3.47
N GLU A 202 10.45 -17.19 -3.43
CA GLU A 202 11.81 -16.66 -3.43
C GLU A 202 12.08 -15.88 -4.72
N GLY A 203 12.74 -14.71 -4.62
CA GLY A 203 12.94 -13.80 -5.76
C GLY A 203 11.79 -12.82 -6.01
N GLU A 204 10.66 -13.00 -5.33
CA GLU A 204 9.55 -12.05 -5.33
C GLU A 204 9.54 -11.20 -4.05
N TRP A 205 8.78 -10.12 -4.07
CA TRP A 205 8.54 -9.29 -2.89
C TRP A 205 7.11 -8.76 -2.87
N VAL A 206 6.68 -8.41 -1.69
CA VAL A 206 5.34 -7.88 -1.42
C VAL A 206 5.43 -6.64 -0.54
N GLY A 207 4.40 -5.78 -0.61
CA GLY A 207 4.26 -4.62 0.26
C GLY A 207 2.81 -4.22 0.41
N ALA A 208 2.45 -3.71 1.59
CA ALA A 208 1.15 -3.10 1.82
C ALA A 208 1.14 -1.66 1.31
N ASN A 209 0.05 -1.25 0.66
CA ASN A 209 -0.14 0.10 0.13
C ASN A 209 -1.24 0.87 0.85
N GLU A 210 -2.32 0.18 1.23
CA GLU A 210 -3.42 0.75 1.99
C GLU A 210 -4.09 -0.35 2.82
N ALA A 211 -4.75 0.03 3.93
CA ALA A 211 -5.48 -0.88 4.80
C ALA A 211 -6.85 -0.32 5.15
N HIS A 212 -7.88 -1.18 5.11
CA HIS A 212 -9.27 -0.86 5.38
C HIS A 212 -9.79 -1.74 6.51
N LEU A 213 -10.29 -1.14 7.59
CA LEU A 213 -11.04 -1.89 8.58
C LEU A 213 -12.40 -2.29 7.98
N LEU A 214 -12.66 -3.60 7.88
CA LEU A 214 -13.88 -4.14 7.33
C LEU A 214 -14.98 -4.21 8.42
N PRO A 215 -16.28 -4.22 8.06
CA PRO A 215 -17.38 -4.23 9.02
C PRO A 215 -17.36 -5.39 10.02
N ASN A 216 -16.75 -6.52 9.66
CA ASN A 216 -16.60 -7.70 10.52
C ASN A 216 -15.32 -7.67 11.38
N GLY A 217 -14.58 -6.57 11.39
CA GLY A 217 -13.35 -6.39 12.18
C GLY A 217 -12.09 -6.99 11.56
N LEU A 218 -12.17 -7.58 10.36
CA LEU A 218 -10.99 -7.94 9.58
C LEU A 218 -10.36 -6.70 8.94
N ILE A 219 -9.11 -6.81 8.53
CA ILE A 219 -8.41 -5.75 7.79
C ILE A 219 -8.27 -6.20 6.33
N GLY A 220 -8.93 -5.50 5.42
CA GLY A 220 -8.67 -5.64 3.98
C GLY A 220 -7.41 -4.84 3.61
N VAL A 221 -6.44 -5.47 2.99
CA VAL A 221 -5.18 -4.84 2.61
C VAL A 221 -5.05 -4.81 1.09
N LEU A 222 -4.92 -3.60 0.55
CA LEU A 222 -4.40 -3.38 -0.80
C LEU A 222 -2.87 -3.36 -0.71
N GLY A 223 -2.21 -4.06 -1.60
CA GLY A 223 -0.76 -4.09 -1.68
C GLY A 223 -0.26 -4.28 -3.10
N HIS A 224 1.01 -4.60 -3.19
CA HIS A 224 1.64 -5.03 -4.43
C HIS A 224 2.40 -6.33 -4.22
N ILE A 225 2.43 -7.15 -5.28
CA ILE A 225 3.36 -8.27 -5.43
C ILE A 225 4.21 -8.02 -6.66
N ALA A 226 5.50 -8.30 -6.57
CA ALA A 226 6.43 -7.93 -7.62
C ALA A 226 7.57 -8.95 -7.76
N CYS A 227 8.17 -8.97 -8.95
CA CYS A 227 9.33 -9.79 -9.27
C CYS A 227 10.18 -9.12 -10.35
N PHE A 228 11.35 -9.70 -10.60
CA PHE A 228 12.11 -9.48 -11.83
C PHE A 228 11.85 -10.62 -12.82
N ASP A 229 11.84 -10.32 -14.11
CA ASP A 229 11.95 -11.34 -15.14
C ASP A 229 13.43 -11.68 -15.41
N GLN A 230 13.66 -12.59 -16.37
CA GLN A 230 15.00 -13.01 -16.79
C GLN A 230 15.85 -11.89 -17.43
N ASN A 231 15.24 -10.76 -17.81
CA ASN A 231 15.88 -9.57 -18.36
C ASN A 231 16.02 -8.44 -17.34
N GLU A 232 15.81 -8.74 -16.06
CA GLU A 232 15.81 -7.77 -14.96
C GLU A 232 14.73 -6.67 -15.07
N HIS A 233 13.68 -6.88 -15.88
CA HIS A 233 12.53 -6.00 -15.90
C HIS A 233 11.66 -6.25 -14.66
N ARG A 234 11.14 -5.17 -14.11
CA ARG A 234 10.24 -5.21 -12.95
C ARG A 234 8.81 -5.42 -13.38
N HIS A 235 8.16 -6.35 -12.71
CA HIS A 235 6.72 -6.58 -12.80
C HIS A 235 6.08 -6.28 -11.45
N TYR A 236 5.14 -5.34 -11.41
CA TYR A 236 4.41 -4.98 -10.21
C TYR A 236 2.92 -5.07 -10.47
N TYR A 237 2.22 -5.82 -9.63
CA TYR A 237 0.79 -6.05 -9.73
C TYR A 237 0.09 -5.65 -8.44
N ALA A 238 -1.08 -4.99 -8.55
CA ALA A 238 -1.92 -4.75 -7.39
C ALA A 238 -2.47 -6.08 -6.87
N MET A 239 -2.34 -6.29 -5.59
CA MET A 239 -2.88 -7.45 -4.90
C MET A 239 -3.73 -7.03 -3.71
N VAL A 240 -4.62 -7.92 -3.30
CA VAL A 240 -5.37 -7.81 -2.05
C VAL A 240 -5.24 -9.08 -1.24
N PHE A 241 -5.32 -8.91 0.07
CA PHE A 241 -5.44 -9.98 1.04
C PHE A 241 -6.18 -9.46 2.28
N CYS A 242 -6.50 -10.34 3.20
CA CYS A 242 -7.20 -9.99 4.43
C CYS A 242 -6.37 -10.41 5.65
N VAL A 243 -6.40 -9.62 6.71
CA VAL A 243 -5.75 -9.91 7.99
C VAL A 243 -6.79 -10.02 9.09
N ASP A 244 -6.72 -11.06 9.91
CA ASP A 244 -7.44 -11.12 11.18
C ASP A 244 -6.56 -10.51 12.28
N PRO A 245 -6.88 -9.30 12.78
CA PRO A 245 -6.06 -8.62 13.78
C PRO A 245 -6.07 -9.30 15.16
N ARG A 246 -6.98 -10.25 15.41
CA ARG A 246 -7.05 -11.00 16.67
C ARG A 246 -6.05 -12.15 16.70
N THR A 247 -5.81 -12.77 15.53
CA THR A 247 -4.92 -13.93 15.40
C THR A 247 -3.60 -13.60 14.71
N GLY A 248 -3.53 -12.42 14.04
CA GLY A 248 -2.38 -12.02 13.22
C GLY A 248 -2.17 -12.90 11.98
N ARG A 249 -3.20 -13.63 11.54
CA ARG A 249 -3.16 -14.45 10.32
C ARG A 249 -3.59 -13.63 9.10
N ALA A 250 -3.06 -13.99 7.94
CA ALA A 250 -3.44 -13.38 6.68
C ALA A 250 -3.94 -14.42 5.67
N THR A 251 -4.83 -14.03 4.79
CA THR A 251 -5.19 -14.85 3.62
C THR A 251 -4.08 -14.80 2.57
N LEU A 252 -4.12 -15.72 1.61
CA LEU A 252 -3.23 -15.66 0.46
C LEU A 252 -3.52 -14.39 -0.38
N PRO A 253 -2.49 -13.80 -1.00
CA PRO A 253 -2.66 -12.66 -1.89
C PRO A 253 -3.39 -13.05 -3.18
N GLU A 254 -4.16 -12.10 -3.71
CA GLU A 254 -4.84 -12.22 -5.00
C GLU A 254 -4.57 -10.97 -5.84
N ILE A 255 -4.14 -11.14 -7.09
CA ILE A 255 -3.88 -10.03 -8.01
C ILE A 255 -5.21 -9.51 -8.55
N ILE A 256 -5.44 -8.20 -8.41
CA ILE A 256 -6.67 -7.53 -8.84
C ILE A 256 -6.47 -6.64 -10.07
N ALA A 257 -5.26 -6.13 -10.29
CA ALA A 257 -4.96 -5.26 -11.43
C ALA A 257 -3.47 -5.29 -11.79
N SER A 258 -3.16 -4.88 -13.03
CA SER A 258 -1.82 -4.75 -13.57
C SER A 258 -1.69 -3.50 -14.46
N ARG A 259 -0.48 -3.14 -14.87
CA ARG A 259 -0.22 -2.04 -15.79
C ARG A 259 -1.02 -2.15 -17.09
N ALA A 260 -1.25 -3.37 -17.57
CA ALA A 260 -1.97 -3.63 -18.81
C ALA A 260 -3.49 -3.34 -18.74
N ASP A 261 -4.04 -3.09 -17.56
CA ASP A 261 -5.44 -2.68 -17.39
C ASP A 261 -5.66 -1.18 -17.64
N PHE A 262 -4.59 -0.42 -17.80
CA PHE A 262 -4.62 1.02 -18.03
C PHE A 262 -4.20 1.36 -19.48
N PRO A 263 -4.56 2.56 -19.98
CA PRO A 263 -4.10 3.01 -21.28
C PRO A 263 -2.57 2.98 -21.39
N ALA A 264 -2.06 2.65 -22.58
CA ALA A 264 -0.62 2.66 -22.85
C ALA A 264 -0.01 4.05 -22.58
N GLY A 265 1.26 4.07 -22.17
CA GLY A 265 1.96 5.31 -21.86
C GLY A 265 3.47 5.11 -21.70
N PRO A 266 4.20 6.20 -21.47
CA PRO A 266 5.63 6.15 -21.24
C PRO A 266 5.99 5.44 -19.94
N ALA A 267 7.26 5.05 -19.83
CA ALA A 267 7.86 4.61 -18.59
C ALA A 267 9.07 5.50 -18.26
N LYS A 268 9.37 5.67 -16.96
CA LYS A 268 10.54 6.42 -16.49
C LYS A 268 11.85 5.80 -17.00
N ARG A 269 11.89 4.47 -17.04
CA ARG A 269 13.00 3.65 -17.57
C ARG A 269 12.42 2.40 -18.25
N PRO A 270 13.16 1.76 -19.17
CA PRO A 270 12.65 0.57 -19.87
C PRO A 270 12.28 -0.60 -18.96
N ASP A 271 12.97 -0.77 -17.84
CA ASP A 271 12.71 -1.82 -16.85
C ASP A 271 11.41 -1.62 -16.03
N LEU A 272 10.73 -0.46 -16.18
CA LEU A 272 9.53 -0.09 -15.44
C LEU A 272 8.23 -0.13 -16.27
N VAL A 273 8.28 -0.67 -17.49
CA VAL A 273 7.13 -0.67 -18.41
C VAL A 273 5.92 -1.41 -17.82
N ASP A 274 6.14 -2.54 -17.12
CA ASP A 274 5.07 -3.33 -16.48
C ASP A 274 4.96 -3.06 -14.97
N VAL A 275 5.22 -1.81 -14.58
CA VAL A 275 5.07 -1.38 -13.18
C VAL A 275 3.76 -0.63 -13.00
N MET A 276 2.93 -1.13 -12.09
CA MET A 276 1.76 -0.44 -11.58
C MET A 276 1.82 -0.46 -10.05
N PHE A 277 2.04 0.71 -9.44
CA PHE A 277 2.07 0.87 -7.99
C PHE A 277 0.68 1.26 -7.49
N SER A 278 -0.01 0.33 -6.81
CA SER A 278 -1.34 0.58 -6.26
C SER A 278 -1.28 1.64 -5.16
N GLY A 279 -2.00 2.74 -5.33
CA GLY A 279 -1.98 3.86 -4.39
C GLY A 279 -3.09 3.81 -3.34
N GLY A 280 -4.29 3.36 -3.75
CA GLY A 280 -5.42 3.22 -2.83
C GLY A 280 -6.71 2.84 -3.55
N LEU A 281 -7.72 2.46 -2.77
CA LEU A 281 -9.06 2.08 -3.21
C LEU A 281 -10.11 3.04 -2.64
N LEU A 282 -10.88 3.68 -3.51
CA LEU A 282 -12.09 4.37 -3.11
C LEU A 282 -13.28 3.40 -3.22
N ARG A 283 -13.84 2.96 -2.09
CA ARG A 283 -14.98 2.04 -2.02
C ARG A 283 -16.29 2.81 -2.13
N HIS A 284 -17.20 2.39 -3.03
CA HIS A 284 -18.45 3.12 -3.32
C HIS A 284 -19.68 2.60 -2.57
N GLY A 285 -19.55 1.52 -1.77
CA GLY A 285 -20.66 0.92 -1.00
C GLY A 285 -21.71 0.18 -1.84
N ASN A 286 -21.59 0.17 -3.15
CA ASN A 286 -22.47 -0.53 -4.10
C ASN A 286 -21.84 -1.81 -4.70
N GLY A 287 -20.83 -2.36 -4.03
CA GLY A 287 -20.07 -3.53 -4.52
C GLY A 287 -19.00 -3.19 -5.54
N THR A 288 -18.68 -1.92 -5.76
CA THR A 288 -17.59 -1.47 -6.64
C THR A 288 -16.58 -0.59 -5.90
N VAL A 289 -15.38 -0.54 -6.46
CA VAL A 289 -14.30 0.34 -6.03
C VAL A 289 -13.68 1.05 -7.21
N THR A 290 -12.97 2.15 -6.96
CA THR A 290 -12.03 2.72 -7.92
C THR A 290 -10.62 2.56 -7.37
N LEU A 291 -9.78 1.81 -8.10
CA LEU A 291 -8.34 1.70 -7.80
C LEU A 291 -7.61 2.90 -8.40
N TYR A 292 -6.80 3.57 -7.58
CA TYR A 292 -5.89 4.64 -7.97
C TYR A 292 -4.46 4.10 -7.95
N ALA A 293 -3.67 4.41 -8.98
CA ALA A 293 -2.34 3.82 -9.13
C ALA A 293 -1.35 4.76 -9.83
N GLY A 294 -0.07 4.59 -9.51
CA GLY A 294 1.06 5.07 -10.29
C GLY A 294 1.35 4.12 -11.44
N LEU A 295 1.70 4.65 -12.60
CA LEU A 295 1.89 3.91 -13.85
C LEU A 295 3.31 4.14 -14.38
N SER A 296 4.12 3.08 -14.36
CA SER A 296 5.47 3.06 -14.92
C SER A 296 6.38 4.19 -14.41
N ASP A 297 6.13 4.67 -13.16
CA ASP A 297 6.83 5.78 -12.48
C ASP A 297 6.84 7.10 -13.24
N VAL A 298 5.78 7.38 -14.01
CA VAL A 298 5.64 8.62 -14.82
C VAL A 298 4.25 9.22 -14.70
N GLU A 299 3.21 8.39 -14.73
CA GLU A 299 1.82 8.81 -14.82
C GLU A 299 1.02 8.26 -13.64
N ALA A 300 -0.17 8.76 -13.45
CA ALA A 300 -1.15 8.18 -12.55
C ALA A 300 -2.47 7.94 -13.27
N GLY A 301 -3.21 6.95 -12.78
CA GLY A 301 -4.49 6.59 -13.37
C GLY A 301 -5.43 5.98 -12.34
N CYS A 302 -6.67 5.77 -12.77
CA CYS A 302 -7.65 5.06 -11.99
C CYS A 302 -8.46 4.08 -12.84
N VAL A 303 -8.97 3.03 -12.20
CA VAL A 303 -9.77 1.99 -12.85
C VAL A 303 -10.89 1.52 -11.91
N PRO A 304 -12.16 1.47 -12.37
CA PRO A 304 -13.24 0.87 -11.61
C PRO A 304 -13.11 -0.66 -11.62
N LEU A 305 -13.33 -1.28 -10.46
CA LEU A 305 -13.27 -2.73 -10.26
C LEU A 305 -14.46 -3.19 -9.38
N PRO A 306 -14.86 -4.46 -9.43
CA PRO A 306 -15.63 -5.06 -8.35
C PRO A 306 -14.89 -4.89 -7.02
N ASP A 307 -15.62 -4.68 -5.91
CA ASP A 307 -14.98 -4.55 -4.60
C ASP A 307 -14.28 -5.85 -4.19
N PRO A 308 -12.94 -5.87 -4.14
CA PRO A 308 -12.20 -7.09 -3.86
C PRO A 308 -12.34 -7.55 -2.40
N PHE A 309 -12.80 -6.66 -1.51
CA PHE A 309 -12.98 -6.98 -0.09
C PHE A 309 -14.37 -7.53 0.23
N ALA A 310 -15.36 -7.40 -0.65
CA ALA A 310 -16.73 -7.88 -0.41
C ALA A 310 -16.78 -9.38 -0.02
N LYS A 311 -15.91 -10.21 -0.60
CA LYS A 311 -15.81 -11.64 -0.27
C LYS A 311 -15.29 -11.93 1.13
N PHE A 312 -14.59 -10.97 1.77
CA PHE A 312 -14.07 -11.08 3.13
C PHE A 312 -15.05 -10.52 4.17
N GLU A 313 -16.08 -9.80 3.77
CA GLU A 313 -17.10 -9.20 4.66
C GLU A 313 -18.20 -10.22 5.05
N VAL A 314 -17.85 -11.49 5.09
CA VAL A 314 -18.72 -12.55 5.58
C VAL A 314 -18.84 -12.52 7.11
N PRO A 315 -19.94 -13.07 7.70
CA PRO A 315 -20.00 -13.24 9.13
C PRO A 315 -18.75 -13.91 9.70
N MET A 316 -18.30 -13.50 10.87
CA MET A 316 -17.05 -14.01 11.44
C MET A 316 -17.01 -15.53 11.61
N ALA A 317 -18.18 -16.17 11.86
CA ALA A 317 -18.31 -17.63 11.91
C ALA A 317 -17.93 -18.31 10.56
N ASP A 318 -18.18 -17.63 9.45
CA ASP A 318 -17.88 -18.14 8.10
C ASP A 318 -16.48 -17.77 7.64
N ALA A 319 -15.79 -16.86 8.34
CA ALA A 319 -14.41 -16.46 8.05
C ALA A 319 -13.42 -17.64 8.19
N PHE A 320 -13.79 -18.70 8.90
CA PHE A 320 -13.01 -19.95 8.96
C PHE A 320 -12.84 -20.62 7.60
N ASN A 321 -13.73 -20.36 6.64
CA ASN A 321 -13.65 -20.89 5.28
C ASN A 321 -12.67 -20.14 4.38
N LEU A 322 -12.14 -19.00 4.83
CA LEU A 322 -11.10 -18.26 4.10
C LEU A 322 -9.78 -19.06 4.17
N ARG A 323 -9.01 -19.00 3.08
CA ARG A 323 -7.68 -19.63 3.04
C ARG A 323 -6.66 -18.78 3.81
N TRP A 324 -6.44 -19.11 5.07
CA TRP A 324 -5.49 -18.42 5.94
C TRP A 324 -4.08 -19.01 5.85
N SER A 325 -3.06 -18.17 5.91
CA SER A 325 -1.67 -18.60 6.11
C SER A 325 -1.51 -19.28 7.48
N ALA A 326 -0.51 -20.16 7.61
CA ALA A 326 -0.14 -20.70 8.92
C ALA A 326 0.39 -19.56 9.82
N ALA A 327 0.02 -19.57 11.09
CA ALA A 327 0.62 -18.68 12.09
C ALA A 327 1.83 -19.40 12.70
N LYS A 328 3.06 -18.94 12.44
CA LYS A 328 4.24 -19.36 13.19
C LYS A 328 4.63 -18.26 14.14
N ASN A 329 4.76 -18.62 15.44
CA ASN A 329 5.29 -17.76 16.50
C ASN A 329 4.70 -16.35 16.56
N ASN A 330 3.39 -16.22 16.25
CA ASN A 330 2.72 -14.93 16.37
C ASN A 330 2.25 -14.75 17.83
N PRO A 331 2.78 -13.76 18.57
CA PRO A 331 2.39 -13.51 19.97
C PRO A 331 0.91 -13.12 20.12
N LEU A 332 0.21 -12.83 19.01
CA LEU A 332 -1.22 -12.52 19.00
C LEU A 332 -2.10 -13.77 18.82
N ALA A 333 -1.53 -14.92 18.49
CA ALA A 333 -2.31 -16.15 18.42
C ALA A 333 -2.62 -16.61 19.87
N PRO A 334 -3.91 -16.73 20.26
CA PRO A 334 -4.22 -17.35 21.56
C PRO A 334 -3.66 -18.78 21.55
N GLY A 335 -2.92 -19.15 22.57
CA GLY A 335 -2.41 -20.50 22.72
C GLY A 335 -3.55 -21.48 22.59
N LEU A 336 -3.52 -22.31 21.55
CA LEU A 336 -4.34 -23.50 21.47
C LEU A 336 -3.77 -24.48 22.50
N VAL A 337 -4.40 -24.52 23.66
CA VAL A 337 -4.27 -25.63 24.63
C VAL A 337 -5.21 -26.74 24.18
#